data_4dc15f24a0e6d614d5de6b0496524da0
#
_entry.id   4dc15f24a0e6d614d5de6b0496524da0
#
_cell.length_a   1.000
_cell.length_b   1.000
_cell.length_c   1.000
_cell.angle_alpha   90.00
_cell.angle_beta   90.00
_cell.angle_gamma   90.00
#
_symmetry.space_group_name_H-M   'P 1'
#
loop_
_entity.id
_entity.type
_entity.pdbx_description
1 polymer ?
#
loop_
_entity_poly.entity_id
_entity_poly.type
_entity_poly.pdbx_seq_one_letter_code
_entity_poly.pdbx_strand_id
1 'polypeptide(L)'
;MVYKFVVLSDEDESFVREFEFLDSHTLMDFHRMIQDELEFDKSQMASFFMATDNWEKEEEFTLFDMGTGSSTMENAILEEIIFKKNQKLLYIFDFFNERALFVEYTGEAKEAAGREYPMCTNSKGLPPKQVVFSGSNRKLYNNIVVSDDEDEDVPEADDLFLNGEDEESLGDLENIDNMTEDEE
;
A
#
# COMPACT_ATOMS: atom_id res chain seq x y z
N MET A 1 26.43 6.54 -8.82
CA MET A 1 26.47 5.15 -9.37
C MET A 1 25.06 4.76 -9.81
N VAL A 2 24.91 3.74 -10.66
CA VAL A 2 23.60 3.22 -11.08
C VAL A 2 23.38 1.87 -10.42
N TYR A 3 22.32 1.75 -9.64
CA TYR A 3 21.89 0.50 -9.01
C TYR A 3 20.86 -0.21 -9.90
N LYS A 4 21.01 -1.52 -10.00
CA LYS A 4 20.14 -2.39 -10.83
C LYS A 4 19.30 -3.30 -9.96
N PHE A 5 18.03 -3.33 -10.27
CA PHE A 5 17.07 -4.16 -9.55
C PHE A 5 16.28 -5.02 -10.52
N VAL A 6 15.99 -6.23 -10.11
CA VAL A 6 14.96 -7.07 -10.74
C VAL A 6 13.74 -7.13 -9.84
N VAL A 7 12.58 -7.05 -10.44
CA VAL A 7 11.27 -7.13 -9.75
C VAL A 7 10.50 -8.29 -10.35
N LEU A 8 10.04 -9.17 -9.47
CA LEU A 8 9.34 -10.42 -9.77
C LEU A 8 7.99 -10.46 -9.05
N SER A 9 7.12 -11.35 -9.48
CA SER A 9 5.86 -11.70 -8.81
C SER A 9 5.78 -13.19 -8.58
N ASP A 10 5.16 -13.61 -7.50
CA ASP A 10 4.82 -15.02 -7.24
C ASP A 10 3.49 -15.43 -7.89
N GLU A 11 2.73 -14.48 -8.41
CA GLU A 11 1.45 -14.73 -9.09
C GLU A 11 1.63 -15.16 -10.55
N ASP A 12 2.72 -14.72 -11.20
CA ASP A 12 3.03 -15.04 -12.60
C ASP A 12 4.55 -15.12 -12.78
N GLU A 13 5.07 -16.31 -12.98
CA GLU A 13 6.49 -16.57 -13.21
C GLU A 13 7.04 -15.88 -14.47
N SER A 14 6.18 -15.50 -15.41
CA SER A 14 6.58 -14.76 -16.61
C SER A 14 6.80 -13.27 -16.36
N PHE A 15 6.30 -12.73 -15.23
CA PHE A 15 6.44 -11.32 -14.89
C PHE A 15 7.85 -10.99 -14.42
N VAL A 16 8.50 -10.08 -15.15
CA VAL A 16 9.82 -9.56 -14.81
C VAL A 16 9.87 -8.09 -15.19
N ARG A 17 10.39 -7.25 -14.28
CA ARG A 17 10.79 -5.87 -14.56
C ARG A 17 12.23 -5.69 -14.10
N GLU A 18 13.04 -5.00 -14.92
CA GLU A 18 14.38 -4.58 -14.52
C GLU A 18 14.43 -3.07 -14.51
N PHE A 19 14.92 -2.52 -13.40
CA PHE A 19 15.03 -1.09 -13.19
C PHE A 19 16.46 -0.65 -12.95
N GLU A 20 16.77 0.55 -13.41
CA GLU A 20 18.02 1.25 -13.11
C GLU A 20 17.72 2.56 -12.38
N PHE A 21 18.35 2.78 -11.23
CA PHE A 21 18.24 3.96 -10.39
C PHE A 21 19.63 4.56 -10.15
N LEU A 22 19.71 5.87 -9.92
CA LEU A 22 20.89 6.44 -9.29
C LEU A 22 20.92 6.03 -7.81
N ASP A 23 22.08 5.85 -7.25
CA ASP A 23 22.32 5.56 -5.83
C ASP A 23 21.71 6.63 -4.89
N SER A 24 21.62 7.88 -5.39
CA SER A 24 21.00 9.01 -4.69
C SER A 24 19.48 9.06 -4.76
N HIS A 25 18.80 8.17 -5.52
CA HIS A 25 17.36 8.08 -5.52
C HIS A 25 16.85 7.45 -4.22
N THR A 26 15.57 7.67 -3.94
CA THR A 26 14.89 7.19 -2.75
C THR A 26 13.98 6.00 -3.05
N LEU A 27 13.51 5.30 -2.01
CA LEU A 27 12.43 4.31 -2.16
C LEU A 27 11.12 4.95 -2.65
N MET A 28 10.91 6.26 -2.42
CA MET A 28 9.78 6.99 -2.99
C MET A 28 9.89 7.09 -4.53
N ASP A 29 11.08 7.32 -5.06
CA ASP A 29 11.30 7.31 -6.51
C ASP A 29 11.07 5.90 -7.08
N PHE A 30 11.47 4.87 -6.34
CA PHE A 30 11.21 3.48 -6.72
C PHE A 30 9.70 3.17 -6.72
N HIS A 31 8.99 3.57 -5.67
CA HIS A 31 7.53 3.44 -5.59
C HIS A 31 6.83 4.08 -6.78
N ARG A 32 7.17 5.33 -7.11
CA ARG A 32 6.60 6.03 -8.26
C ARG A 32 6.89 5.31 -9.58
N MET A 33 8.12 4.81 -9.75
CA MET A 33 8.52 4.08 -10.95
C MET A 33 7.74 2.77 -11.11
N ILE A 34 7.51 2.02 -10.01
CA ILE A 34 6.65 0.82 -10.01
C ILE A 34 5.23 1.19 -10.40
N GLN A 35 4.65 2.24 -9.79
CA GLN A 35 3.29 2.66 -10.09
C GLN A 35 3.12 3.06 -11.57
N ASP A 36 4.08 3.80 -12.11
CA ASP A 36 4.03 4.26 -13.51
C ASP A 36 4.20 3.10 -14.49
N GLU A 37 5.16 2.18 -14.25
CA GLU A 37 5.43 1.05 -15.13
C GLU A 37 4.31 -0.02 -15.10
N LEU A 38 3.67 -0.22 -13.95
CA LEU A 38 2.63 -1.23 -13.77
C LEU A 38 1.21 -0.66 -13.92
N GLU A 39 1.09 0.63 -14.17
CA GLU A 39 -0.18 1.35 -14.26
C GLU A 39 -1.05 1.19 -13.00
N PHE A 40 -0.39 1.18 -11.82
CA PHE A 40 -1.06 1.07 -10.54
C PHE A 40 -1.75 2.37 -10.15
N ASP A 41 -2.90 2.25 -9.48
CA ASP A 41 -3.62 3.39 -8.90
C ASP A 41 -2.78 4.05 -7.80
N LYS A 42 -2.42 5.31 -8.03
CA LYS A 42 -1.54 6.10 -7.14
C LYS A 42 -2.18 6.47 -5.81
N SER A 43 -3.48 6.26 -5.65
CA SER A 43 -4.19 6.48 -4.39
C SER A 43 -4.05 5.32 -3.40
N GLN A 44 -3.57 4.16 -3.86
CA GLN A 44 -3.44 2.99 -3.02
C GLN A 44 -2.18 3.05 -2.14
N MET A 45 -2.32 2.54 -0.92
CA MET A 45 -1.21 2.44 0.02
C MET A 45 -0.22 1.36 -0.40
N ALA A 46 1.06 1.59 -0.13
CA ALA A 46 2.12 0.63 -0.33
C ALA A 46 3.20 0.81 0.74
N SER A 47 3.99 -0.24 0.99
CA SER A 47 5.21 -0.17 1.80
C SER A 47 6.32 -0.99 1.17
N PHE A 48 7.56 -0.56 1.39
CA PHE A 48 8.72 -1.42 1.21
C PHE A 48 9.11 -2.05 2.53
N PHE A 49 9.60 -3.28 2.46
CA PHE A 49 10.26 -3.94 3.57
C PHE A 49 11.65 -4.40 3.12
N MET A 50 12.66 -4.19 3.96
CA MET A 50 13.87 -4.99 3.85
C MET A 50 13.47 -6.44 4.06
N ALA A 51 14.16 -7.37 3.38
CA ALA A 51 13.86 -8.77 3.50
C ALA A 51 15.12 -9.60 3.74
N THR A 52 14.98 -10.67 4.52
CA THR A 52 16.01 -11.69 4.68
C THR A 52 16.24 -12.45 3.36
N ASP A 53 17.28 -13.29 3.32
CA ASP A 53 17.54 -14.18 2.16
C ASP A 53 16.37 -15.15 1.89
N ASN A 54 15.50 -15.39 2.90
CA ASN A 54 14.30 -16.22 2.79
C ASN A 54 13.00 -15.42 2.54
N TRP A 55 13.11 -14.13 2.22
CA TRP A 55 11.98 -13.22 1.99
C TRP A 55 11.12 -12.93 3.23
N GLU A 56 11.67 -13.07 4.43
CA GLU A 56 11.00 -12.64 5.65
C GLU A 56 11.13 -11.13 5.81
N LYS A 57 10.05 -10.47 6.19
CA LYS A 57 9.98 -9.02 6.39
C LYS A 57 10.86 -8.59 7.56
N GLU A 58 11.64 -7.54 7.36
CA GLU A 58 12.47 -6.89 8.38
C GLU A 58 11.99 -5.43 8.59
N GLU A 59 12.84 -4.44 8.33
CA GLU A 59 12.52 -3.02 8.48
C GLU A 59 11.50 -2.56 7.44
N GLU A 60 10.47 -1.83 7.88
CA GLU A 60 9.44 -1.24 7.05
C GLU A 60 9.75 0.23 6.70
N PHE A 61 9.52 0.57 5.43
CA PHE A 61 9.52 1.95 4.91
C PHE A 61 8.12 2.29 4.42
N THR A 62 7.46 3.16 5.17
CA THR A 62 6.06 3.54 4.89
C THR A 62 5.97 4.66 3.86
N LEU A 63 4.81 4.78 3.19
CA LEU A 63 4.55 5.86 2.24
C LEU A 63 4.49 7.23 2.94
N PHE A 64 3.94 7.26 4.16
CA PHE A 64 3.79 8.46 4.99
C PHE A 64 4.28 8.19 6.41
N ASP A 65 4.72 9.25 7.09
CA ASP A 65 5.02 9.16 8.53
C ASP A 65 3.73 8.91 9.31
N MET A 66 3.62 7.71 9.86
CA MET A 66 2.47 7.27 10.66
C MET A 66 2.65 7.58 12.15
N GLY A 67 3.72 8.25 12.55
CA GLY A 67 4.07 8.50 13.95
C GLY A 67 4.45 7.25 14.74
N THR A 68 4.73 6.14 14.07
CA THR A 68 5.12 4.84 14.66
C THR A 68 6.61 4.71 14.87
N GLY A 69 7.40 5.67 14.38
CA GLY A 69 8.86 5.63 14.36
C GLY A 69 9.44 4.81 13.20
N SER A 70 8.61 4.31 12.28
CA SER A 70 9.06 3.66 11.05
C SER A 70 9.69 4.69 10.11
N SER A 71 10.68 4.25 9.34
CA SER A 71 11.30 5.06 8.29
C SER A 71 10.29 5.28 7.15
N THR A 72 10.38 6.42 6.46
CA THR A 72 9.54 6.69 5.29
C THR A 72 10.30 6.44 3.99
N MET A 73 9.59 6.11 2.93
CA MET A 73 10.18 5.93 1.59
C MET A 73 10.89 7.18 1.08
N GLU A 74 10.41 8.38 1.48
CA GLU A 74 10.99 9.65 1.05
C GLU A 74 12.39 9.88 1.64
N ASN A 75 12.63 9.39 2.87
CA ASN A 75 13.89 9.56 3.58
C ASN A 75 14.87 8.39 3.35
N ALA A 76 14.43 7.30 2.72
CA ALA A 76 15.23 6.11 2.48
C ALA A 76 16.01 6.23 1.15
N ILE A 77 17.23 6.73 1.21
CA ILE A 77 18.12 6.85 0.05
C ILE A 77 18.73 5.48 -0.25
N LEU A 78 18.77 5.09 -1.54
CA LEU A 78 19.21 3.75 -1.94
C LEU A 78 20.64 3.42 -1.50
N GLU A 79 21.59 4.36 -1.58
CA GLU A 79 22.98 4.15 -1.12
C GLU A 79 23.10 3.92 0.39
N GLU A 80 22.12 4.39 1.18
CA GLU A 80 22.11 4.24 2.62
C GLU A 80 21.47 2.92 3.10
N ILE A 81 20.68 2.27 2.26
CA ILE A 81 19.92 1.07 2.62
C ILE A 81 20.36 -0.18 1.87
N ILE A 82 21.06 -0.04 0.74
CA ILE A 82 21.55 -1.17 -0.06
C ILE A 82 23.03 -1.39 0.25
N PHE A 83 23.33 -2.49 0.96
CA PHE A 83 24.68 -2.77 1.48
C PHE A 83 25.36 -3.96 0.81
N LYS A 84 24.59 -4.87 0.22
CA LYS A 84 25.14 -6.12 -0.32
C LYS A 84 24.46 -6.51 -1.63
N LYS A 85 25.22 -7.17 -2.50
CA LYS A 85 24.65 -7.77 -3.71
C LYS A 85 23.61 -8.85 -3.34
N ASN A 86 22.57 -8.96 -4.16
CA ASN A 86 21.42 -9.84 -3.98
C ASN A 86 20.62 -9.50 -2.71
N GLN A 87 20.72 -8.26 -2.23
CA GLN A 87 19.87 -7.77 -1.16
C GLN A 87 18.43 -7.73 -1.65
N LYS A 88 17.53 -8.15 -0.77
CA LYS A 88 16.12 -8.34 -1.07
C LYS A 88 15.26 -7.31 -0.38
N LEU A 89 14.22 -6.87 -1.09
CA LEU A 89 13.15 -6.05 -0.56
C LEU A 89 11.82 -6.62 -1.02
N LEU A 90 10.78 -6.38 -0.24
CA LEU A 90 9.39 -6.66 -0.61
C LEU A 90 8.67 -5.34 -0.83
N TYR A 91 7.95 -5.21 -1.92
CA TYR A 91 7.05 -4.09 -2.16
C TYR A 91 5.61 -4.58 -2.00
N ILE A 92 5.00 -4.26 -0.84
CA ILE A 92 3.62 -4.61 -0.55
C ILE A 92 2.71 -3.60 -1.23
N PHE A 93 1.86 -4.05 -2.12
CA PHE A 93 0.91 -3.21 -2.87
C PHE A 93 -0.56 -3.55 -2.57
N ASP A 94 -0.81 -4.62 -1.82
CA ASP A 94 -2.13 -5.03 -1.33
C ASP A 94 -1.98 -5.61 0.08
N PHE A 95 -2.21 -4.75 1.07
CA PHE A 95 -2.10 -5.13 2.49
C PHE A 95 -3.19 -6.10 2.93
N PHE A 96 -4.35 -6.06 2.29
CA PHE A 96 -5.47 -6.89 2.68
C PHE A 96 -5.24 -8.36 2.32
N ASN A 97 -4.65 -8.62 1.15
CA ASN A 97 -4.35 -9.96 0.67
C ASN A 97 -2.86 -10.32 0.82
N GLU A 98 -2.07 -9.48 1.50
CA GLU A 98 -0.62 -9.65 1.72
C GLU A 98 0.19 -9.86 0.42
N ARG A 99 -0.25 -9.23 -0.68
CA ARG A 99 0.41 -9.40 -1.98
C ARG A 99 1.59 -8.46 -2.13
N ALA A 100 2.69 -8.99 -2.67
CA ALA A 100 3.95 -8.29 -2.80
C ALA A 100 4.61 -8.50 -4.16
N LEU A 101 5.43 -7.53 -4.55
CA LEU A 101 6.48 -7.72 -5.55
C LEU A 101 7.80 -8.01 -4.83
N PHE A 102 8.55 -8.93 -5.40
CA PHE A 102 9.86 -9.37 -4.91
C PHE A 102 10.94 -8.59 -5.63
N VAL A 103 11.68 -7.77 -4.91
CA VAL A 103 12.68 -6.87 -5.44
C VAL A 103 14.06 -7.36 -5.02
N GLU A 104 14.97 -7.56 -5.97
CA GLU A 104 16.35 -7.97 -5.69
C GLU A 104 17.33 -6.99 -6.33
N TYR A 105 18.28 -6.51 -5.54
CA TYR A 105 19.40 -5.73 -6.02
C TYR A 105 20.42 -6.63 -6.71
N THR A 106 20.60 -6.49 -8.01
CA THR A 106 21.45 -7.37 -8.82
C THR A 106 22.88 -6.86 -8.99
N GLY A 107 23.11 -5.60 -8.73
CA GLY A 107 24.46 -5.00 -8.81
C GLY A 107 24.43 -3.55 -9.26
N GLU A 108 25.60 -3.03 -9.58
CA GLU A 108 25.81 -1.64 -9.95
C GLU A 108 26.47 -1.48 -11.32
N ALA A 109 26.33 -0.29 -11.88
CA ALA A 109 26.99 0.13 -13.11
C ALA A 109 27.40 1.61 -13.01
N LYS A 110 28.25 2.03 -13.95
CA LYS A 110 28.53 3.45 -14.14
C LYS A 110 27.36 4.12 -14.84
N GLU A 111 27.09 5.35 -14.44
CA GLU A 111 26.12 6.19 -15.11
C GLU A 111 26.49 6.38 -16.59
N ALA A 112 25.51 6.19 -17.47
CA ALA A 112 25.69 6.35 -18.91
C ALA A 112 25.33 7.77 -19.33
N ALA A 113 26.24 8.43 -20.04
CA ALA A 113 26.00 9.78 -20.51
C ALA A 113 24.77 9.87 -21.42
N GLY A 114 23.88 10.83 -21.12
CA GLY A 114 22.66 11.07 -21.89
C GLY A 114 21.50 10.13 -21.59
N ARG A 115 21.60 9.33 -20.53
CA ARG A 115 20.46 8.57 -19.99
C ARG A 115 19.83 9.30 -18.81
N GLU A 116 18.52 9.23 -18.73
CA GLU A 116 17.74 9.70 -17.60
C GLU A 116 17.38 8.52 -16.68
N TYR A 117 17.43 8.76 -15.37
CA TYR A 117 17.11 7.79 -14.34
C TYR A 117 16.05 8.37 -13.39
N PRO A 118 15.14 7.53 -12.82
CA PRO A 118 15.07 6.08 -12.95
C PRO A 118 14.51 5.64 -14.30
N MET A 119 14.80 4.38 -14.69
CA MET A 119 14.26 3.82 -15.93
C MET A 119 13.99 2.32 -15.81
N CYS A 120 12.95 1.85 -16.52
CA CYS A 120 12.74 0.44 -16.75
C CYS A 120 13.55 0.01 -17.99
N THR A 121 14.42 -0.98 -17.82
CA THR A 121 15.30 -1.49 -18.89
C THR A 121 14.80 -2.79 -19.52
N ASN A 122 13.92 -3.51 -18.82
CA ASN A 122 13.31 -4.75 -19.32
C ASN A 122 11.91 -4.90 -18.70
N SER A 123 10.94 -5.22 -19.55
CA SER A 123 9.54 -5.37 -19.19
C SER A 123 8.99 -6.62 -19.87
N LYS A 124 8.67 -7.66 -19.07
CA LYS A 124 8.11 -8.92 -19.55
C LYS A 124 6.93 -9.34 -18.70
N GLY A 125 5.99 -10.05 -19.30
CA GLY A 125 4.78 -10.52 -18.64
C GLY A 125 3.80 -9.40 -18.28
N LEU A 126 2.59 -9.77 -17.95
CA LEU A 126 1.57 -8.83 -17.51
C LEU A 126 1.76 -8.49 -16.03
N PRO A 127 1.55 -7.23 -15.63
CA PRO A 127 1.61 -6.89 -14.21
C PRO A 127 0.48 -7.58 -13.43
N PRO A 128 0.70 -7.92 -12.15
CA PRO A 128 -0.38 -8.38 -11.30
C PRO A 128 -1.45 -7.29 -11.18
N LYS A 129 -2.72 -7.67 -11.12
CA LYS A 129 -3.79 -6.69 -10.89
C LYS A 129 -3.66 -6.13 -9.49
N GLN A 130 -3.62 -4.81 -9.34
CA GLN A 130 -3.44 -4.17 -8.04
C GLN A 130 -4.55 -4.51 -7.03
N VAL A 131 -5.81 -4.58 -7.48
CA VAL A 131 -6.95 -4.95 -6.63
C VAL A 131 -7.53 -6.28 -7.09
N VAL A 132 -7.57 -7.26 -6.19
CA VAL A 132 -8.23 -8.54 -6.42
C VAL A 132 -9.34 -8.70 -5.39
N PHE A 133 -10.59 -8.71 -5.85
CA PHE A 133 -11.71 -9.01 -4.98
C PHE A 133 -11.73 -10.50 -4.67
N SER A 134 -11.24 -10.88 -3.49
CA SER A 134 -11.37 -12.25 -2.99
C SER A 134 -12.86 -12.58 -2.81
N GLY A 135 -13.28 -13.76 -3.30
CA GLY A 135 -14.69 -14.13 -3.44
C GLY A 135 -15.56 -14.12 -2.19
N SER A 136 -14.99 -13.97 -0.99
CA SER A 136 -15.74 -13.81 0.27
C SER A 136 -16.36 -12.41 0.43
N ASN A 137 -15.83 -11.38 -0.23
CA ASN A 137 -16.36 -10.01 -0.18
C ASN A 137 -17.29 -9.65 -1.35
N ARG A 138 -17.48 -10.56 -2.30
CA ARG A 138 -18.38 -10.33 -3.45
C ARG A 138 -19.83 -9.96 -3.06
N LYS A 139 -20.27 -10.36 -1.87
CA LYS A 139 -21.62 -10.04 -1.37
C LYS A 139 -21.79 -8.59 -0.92
N LEU A 140 -20.70 -7.92 -0.51
CA LEU A 140 -20.76 -6.52 -0.06
C LEU A 140 -20.72 -5.53 -1.22
N TYR A 141 -20.07 -5.89 -2.34
CA TYR A 141 -19.90 -5.00 -3.48
C TYR A 141 -20.94 -5.19 -4.60
N ASN A 142 -21.66 -6.33 -4.64
CA ASN A 142 -22.74 -6.53 -5.62
C ASN A 142 -23.94 -5.58 -5.44
N ASN A 143 -24.01 -4.83 -4.34
CA ASN A 143 -25.00 -3.77 -4.17
C ASN A 143 -24.49 -2.39 -4.65
N ILE A 144 -23.26 -2.29 -5.17
CA ILE A 144 -22.64 -1.02 -5.61
C ILE A 144 -22.28 -1.06 -7.10
N VAL A 145 -22.42 -2.22 -7.75
CA VAL A 145 -22.25 -2.28 -9.21
C VAL A 145 -23.52 -1.72 -9.85
N VAL A 146 -23.47 -0.44 -10.16
CA VAL A 146 -24.39 0.18 -11.11
C VAL A 146 -24.14 -0.53 -12.44
N SER A 147 -25.10 -1.31 -12.87
CA SER A 147 -25.13 -1.86 -14.23
C SER A 147 -25.16 -0.68 -15.20
N ASP A 148 -24.20 -0.61 -16.12
CA ASP A 148 -24.30 0.18 -17.34
C ASP A 148 -25.38 -0.44 -18.22
N ASP A 149 -26.64 -0.25 -17.87
CA ASP A 149 -27.77 -0.40 -18.77
C ASP A 149 -28.76 0.74 -18.48
N GLU A 150 -29.04 1.43 -19.54
CA GLU A 150 -29.81 2.64 -19.67
C GLU A 150 -31.18 2.56 -18.99
N ASP A 151 -31.56 3.72 -18.40
CA ASP A 151 -32.93 4.12 -18.04
C ASP A 151 -33.65 3.27 -16.98
N GLU A 152 -33.64 3.78 -15.70
CA GLU A 152 -34.87 3.92 -14.90
C GLU A 152 -34.55 4.55 -13.53
N ASP A 153 -35.20 5.67 -13.30
CA ASP A 153 -35.57 6.34 -12.03
C ASP A 153 -34.68 6.14 -10.79
N VAL A 154 -33.82 7.11 -10.53
CA VAL A 154 -33.17 7.34 -9.23
C VAL A 154 -34.24 7.83 -8.26
N PRO A 155 -34.61 7.10 -7.19
CA PRO A 155 -35.44 7.68 -6.14
C PRO A 155 -34.65 8.76 -5.41
N GLU A 156 -35.26 9.94 -5.31
CA GLU A 156 -34.73 11.07 -4.56
C GLU A 156 -34.42 10.68 -3.11
N ALA A 157 -33.28 11.18 -2.62
CA ALA A 157 -32.69 10.84 -1.32
C ALA A 157 -33.42 11.36 -0.08
N ASP A 158 -34.68 11.81 -0.22
CA ASP A 158 -35.42 12.46 0.86
C ASP A 158 -36.35 11.55 1.68
N ASP A 159 -36.49 10.26 1.35
CA ASP A 159 -37.43 9.37 2.05
C ASP A 159 -36.81 8.37 3.03
N LEU A 160 -35.53 8.50 3.40
CA LEU A 160 -34.85 7.54 4.28
C LEU A 160 -34.65 8.00 5.73
N PHE A 161 -35.17 9.17 6.10
CA PHE A 161 -35.00 9.69 7.47
C PHE A 161 -36.31 10.22 8.09
N LEU A 162 -37.40 9.46 8.07
CA LEU A 162 -38.55 9.74 8.92
C LEU A 162 -39.39 8.47 9.10
N ASN A 163 -39.07 7.69 10.10
CA ASN A 163 -40.04 6.94 10.93
C ASN A 163 -39.31 6.08 11.95
N GLY A 164 -39.36 6.54 13.16
CA GLY A 164 -38.87 5.87 14.36
C GLY A 164 -39.13 6.76 15.57
N GLU A 165 -40.39 7.14 15.75
CA GLU A 165 -40.90 7.57 17.06
C GLU A 165 -40.98 6.30 17.93
N ASP A 166 -40.16 6.25 18.96
CA ASP A 166 -40.49 5.56 20.20
C ASP A 166 -39.98 6.40 21.36
N GLU A 167 -40.94 7.13 21.93
CA GLU A 167 -40.83 7.68 23.27
C GLU A 167 -40.80 6.51 24.25
N GLU A 168 -39.79 6.45 25.11
CA GLU A 168 -40.02 6.00 26.50
C GLU A 168 -38.87 6.46 27.42
N SER A 169 -39.31 7.29 28.35
CA SER A 169 -39.03 7.25 29.78
C SER A 169 -37.63 7.75 30.24
N LEU A 170 -37.61 9.05 30.49
CA LEU A 170 -36.76 9.67 31.53
C LEU A 170 -37.24 9.14 32.90
N GLY A 171 -36.47 8.27 33.50
CA GLY A 171 -36.58 7.83 34.88
C GLY A 171 -35.42 8.39 35.70
N ASP A 172 -35.76 9.22 36.61
CA ASP A 172 -35.13 9.72 37.82
C ASP A 172 -33.78 9.08 38.21
N LEU A 173 -32.71 9.87 38.19
CA LEU A 173 -31.56 9.71 39.08
C LEU A 173 -31.22 11.04 39.74
N GLU A 174 -32.08 11.46 40.67
CA GLU A 174 -31.71 12.28 41.79
C GLU A 174 -31.19 11.43 42.94
N ASN A 175 -30.20 11.94 43.63
CA ASN A 175 -29.62 11.51 44.90
C ASN A 175 -28.55 10.41 44.89
N ILE A 176 -27.29 10.86 44.78
CA ILE A 176 -26.24 10.40 45.70
C ILE A 176 -25.37 11.64 46.02
N ASP A 177 -25.86 12.51 46.87
CA ASP A 177 -25.03 13.31 47.75
C ASP A 177 -24.92 12.59 49.10
N ASN A 178 -23.79 12.68 49.70
CA ASN A 178 -23.40 12.25 51.05
C ASN A 178 -22.82 10.83 51.21
N MET A 179 -21.48 10.82 51.28
CA MET A 179 -20.85 10.28 52.50
C MET A 179 -19.44 10.90 52.67
N THR A 180 -19.42 11.76 53.65
CA THR A 180 -18.27 12.38 54.31
C THR A 180 -17.40 11.35 55.01
N GLU A 181 -16.07 11.68 55.03
CA GLU A 181 -15.13 11.67 56.15
C GLU A 181 -15.24 10.50 57.16
N ASP A 182 -14.13 9.78 57.34
CA ASP A 182 -13.33 9.83 58.60
C ASP A 182 -12.24 8.72 58.60
N GLU A 183 -11.01 9.16 58.93
CA GLU A 183 -10.02 8.65 59.90
C GLU A 183 -9.54 7.18 59.74
N GLU A 184 -8.30 6.99 59.53
CA GLU A 184 -7.04 6.97 60.36
C GLU A 184 -5.80 6.71 59.48
#